data_b50d80142761bf0bccc24c8f6eec7964
#
_entry.id   b50d80142761bf0bccc24c8f6eec7964
#
_cell.length_a   1.000
_cell.length_b   1.000
_cell.length_c   1.000
_cell.angle_alpha   90.00
_cell.angle_beta   90.00
_cell.angle_gamma   90.00
#
_symmetry.space_group_name_H-M   'P 1'
#
loop_
_entity.id
_entity.type
_entity.pdbx_description
1 polymer ?
#
loop_
_entity_poly.entity_id
_entity_poly.type
_entity_poly.pdbx_seq_one_letter_code
_entity_poly.pdbx_strand_id
1 'polypeptide(L)'
;MPPTHAAQNEGEIVGGAPILDIVDETFIRASRHDVAAAVRERWPSWWPSLTLEVYMDRGWDGMRWTVTGDVVGSAEIWLEEHAPGVLLHHYLRADPTRRGSAYEPRALGKSHRAQRQIARLRRRHVRAWKKIAWSLKDELERDARQHR
;
A
#
# COMPACT_ATOMS: atom_id res chain seq x y z
N MET A 1 -16.89 -11.42 -5.18
CA MET A 1 -17.08 -10.52 -4.04
C MET A 1 -15.74 -10.18 -3.43
N PRO A 2 -15.44 -8.91 -3.30
CA PRO A 2 -14.16 -8.55 -2.70
C PRO A 2 -14.11 -9.05 -1.25
N PRO A 3 -12.98 -9.58 -0.84
CA PRO A 3 -12.83 -9.97 0.54
C PRO A 3 -12.93 -8.74 1.45
N THR A 4 -13.43 -8.95 2.61
CA THR A 4 -13.57 -7.91 3.62
C THR A 4 -12.22 -7.61 4.24
N HIS A 5 -11.39 -6.90 3.51
CA HIS A 5 -10.02 -6.58 3.96
C HIS A 5 -10.02 -5.83 5.28
N ALA A 6 -10.98 -4.94 5.46
CA ALA A 6 -11.08 -4.17 6.70
C ALA A 6 -11.31 -5.05 7.92
N ALA A 7 -12.16 -6.07 7.78
CA ALA A 7 -12.49 -6.96 8.90
C ALA A 7 -11.31 -7.81 9.37
N GLN A 8 -10.34 -8.04 8.49
CA GLN A 8 -9.19 -8.87 8.82
C GLN A 8 -8.10 -8.13 9.59
N ASN A 9 -8.24 -6.82 9.73
CA ASN A 9 -7.28 -5.99 10.45
C ASN A 9 -7.78 -5.55 11.83
N GLU A 10 -8.90 -6.09 12.25
CA GLU A 10 -9.53 -5.66 13.50
C GLU A 10 -8.64 -5.84 14.74
N GLY A 11 -7.79 -6.86 14.72
CA GLY A 11 -6.88 -7.12 15.84
C GLY A 11 -5.69 -6.18 15.91
N GLU A 12 -5.46 -5.38 14.88
CA GLU A 12 -4.29 -4.51 14.79
C GLU A 12 -4.59 -3.08 15.23
N ILE A 13 -5.86 -2.73 15.32
CA ILE A 13 -6.27 -1.38 15.66
C ILE A 13 -6.53 -1.28 17.14
N VAL A 14 -5.52 -0.84 17.88
CA VAL A 14 -5.64 -0.58 19.30
C VAL A 14 -5.87 0.92 19.46
N GLY A 15 -7.05 1.30 19.94
CA GLY A 15 -7.33 2.68 20.29
C GLY A 15 -7.88 3.59 19.19
N GLY A 16 -8.45 3.03 18.09
CA GLY A 16 -9.15 3.81 17.08
C GLY A 16 -8.59 3.69 15.68
N ALA A 17 -9.14 4.48 14.75
CA ALA A 17 -8.73 4.47 13.36
C ALA A 17 -7.32 5.03 13.19
N PRO A 18 -6.51 4.47 12.27
CA PRO A 18 -5.20 5.03 11.98
C PRO A 18 -5.30 6.43 11.37
N ILE A 19 -4.28 7.24 11.62
CA ILE A 19 -4.22 8.62 11.10
C ILE A 19 -4.14 8.64 9.58
N LEU A 20 -3.37 7.72 9.00
CA LEU A 20 -3.33 7.54 7.55
C LEU A 20 -4.18 6.34 7.18
N ASP A 21 -5.11 6.58 6.27
CA ASP A 21 -5.91 5.52 5.65
C ASP A 21 -5.92 5.84 4.16
N ILE A 22 -4.92 5.30 3.46
CA ILE A 22 -4.72 5.57 2.04
C ILE A 22 -5.22 4.39 1.25
N VAL A 23 -6.13 4.67 0.32
CA VAL A 23 -6.70 3.67 -0.58
C VAL A 23 -6.45 4.13 -2.01
N ASP A 24 -5.96 3.22 -2.85
CA ASP A 24 -5.70 3.52 -4.25
C ASP A 24 -6.10 2.33 -5.12
N GLU A 25 -6.57 2.66 -6.33
CA GLU A 25 -6.86 1.67 -7.35
C GLU A 25 -6.18 2.09 -8.65
N THR A 26 -5.48 1.15 -9.27
CA THR A 26 -4.82 1.39 -10.56
C THR A 26 -5.17 0.25 -11.50
N PHE A 27 -5.78 0.58 -12.63
CA PHE A 27 -6.05 -0.41 -13.67
C PHE A 27 -4.78 -0.65 -14.48
N ILE A 28 -4.42 -1.91 -14.66
CA ILE A 28 -3.27 -2.32 -15.48
C ILE A 28 -3.77 -3.31 -16.52
N ARG A 29 -3.57 -2.98 -17.80
CA ARG A 29 -3.97 -3.84 -18.91
C ARG A 29 -2.89 -4.89 -19.17
N ALA A 30 -2.82 -5.85 -18.26
CA ALA A 30 -1.92 -6.99 -18.31
C ALA A 30 -2.58 -8.14 -17.56
N SER A 31 -2.03 -9.34 -17.68
CA SER A 31 -2.58 -10.50 -16.98
C SER A 31 -2.33 -10.41 -15.48
N ARG A 32 -3.22 -11.01 -14.68
CA ARG A 32 -3.02 -11.07 -13.23
C ARG A 32 -1.73 -11.79 -12.88
N HIS A 33 -1.37 -12.82 -13.64
CA HIS A 33 -0.11 -13.52 -13.48
C HIS A 33 1.08 -12.56 -13.56
N ASP A 34 1.13 -11.74 -14.61
CA ASP A 34 2.25 -10.82 -14.84
C ASP A 34 2.29 -9.71 -13.78
N VAL A 35 1.13 -9.19 -13.40
CA VAL A 35 1.06 -8.17 -12.34
C VAL A 35 1.51 -8.76 -11.00
N ALA A 36 1.00 -9.93 -10.64
CA ALA A 36 1.38 -10.60 -9.39
C ALA A 36 2.88 -10.92 -9.34
N ALA A 37 3.44 -11.40 -10.44
CA ALA A 37 4.88 -11.70 -10.51
C ALA A 37 5.72 -10.45 -10.32
N ALA A 38 5.32 -9.34 -10.95
CA ALA A 38 6.02 -8.06 -10.83
C ALA A 38 5.94 -7.50 -9.40
N VAL A 39 4.77 -7.59 -8.77
CA VAL A 39 4.60 -7.17 -7.37
C VAL A 39 5.52 -7.97 -6.45
N ARG A 40 5.52 -9.29 -6.59
CA ARG A 40 6.32 -10.18 -5.73
C ARG A 40 7.82 -9.93 -5.87
N GLU A 41 8.26 -9.61 -7.08
CA GLU A 41 9.67 -9.34 -7.35
C GLU A 41 10.10 -7.98 -6.81
N ARG A 42 9.26 -6.98 -6.89
CA ARG A 42 9.66 -5.58 -6.73
C ARG A 42 9.28 -4.93 -5.41
N TRP A 43 8.31 -5.45 -4.69
CA TRP A 43 7.86 -4.80 -3.45
C TRP A 43 9.00 -4.52 -2.45
N PRO A 44 10.05 -5.34 -2.32
CA PRO A 44 11.12 -5.05 -1.36
C PRO A 44 11.85 -3.73 -1.61
N SER A 45 11.79 -3.22 -2.84
CA SER A 45 12.47 -1.97 -3.21
C SER A 45 11.56 -0.75 -3.23
N TRP A 46 10.26 -0.93 -3.01
CA TRP A 46 9.28 0.14 -3.25
C TRP A 46 9.27 1.24 -2.19
N TRP A 47 9.52 0.90 -0.95
CA TRP A 47 9.37 1.84 0.17
C TRP A 47 10.64 1.96 0.99
N PRO A 48 11.62 2.77 0.53
CA PRO A 48 12.92 2.84 1.22
C PRO A 48 12.84 3.41 2.64
N SER A 49 11.81 4.20 2.96
CA SER A 49 11.63 4.75 4.30
C SER A 49 10.85 3.83 5.24
N LEU A 50 10.42 2.67 4.74
CA LEU A 50 9.61 1.72 5.49
C LEU A 50 10.29 0.35 5.52
N THR A 51 10.04 -0.37 6.61
CA THR A 51 10.38 -1.79 6.70
C THR A 51 9.08 -2.58 6.67
N LEU A 52 8.95 -3.45 5.67
CA LEU A 52 7.77 -4.28 5.49
C LEU A 52 8.10 -5.73 5.78
N GLU A 53 7.23 -6.38 6.55
CA GLU A 53 7.29 -7.82 6.77
C GLU A 53 6.01 -8.47 6.32
N VAL A 54 6.11 -9.49 5.47
CA VAL A 54 4.94 -10.22 4.97
C VAL A 54 4.33 -10.98 6.14
N TYR A 55 3.08 -10.72 6.43
CA TYR A 55 2.35 -11.54 7.39
C TYR A 55 1.24 -12.37 6.73
N MET A 56 0.90 -12.08 5.48
CA MET A 56 -0.05 -12.89 4.73
C MET A 56 0.29 -12.84 3.24
N ASP A 57 0.69 -13.99 2.72
CA ASP A 57 0.92 -14.17 1.28
C ASP A 57 -0.31 -14.84 0.69
N ARG A 58 -0.98 -14.14 -0.22
CA ARG A 58 -2.19 -14.64 -0.88
C ARG A 58 -1.93 -15.14 -2.30
N GLY A 59 -0.67 -15.38 -2.64
CA GLY A 59 -0.30 -15.86 -3.97
C GLY A 59 -0.67 -14.85 -5.05
N TRP A 60 -1.49 -15.27 -6.01
CA TRP A 60 -1.92 -14.45 -7.13
C TRP A 60 -2.86 -13.31 -6.74
N ASP A 61 -3.48 -13.40 -5.57
CA ASP A 61 -4.45 -12.39 -5.12
C ASP A 61 -3.79 -11.20 -4.46
N GLY A 62 -2.57 -11.33 -3.98
CA GLY A 62 -1.86 -10.22 -3.38
C GLY A 62 -1.07 -10.55 -2.14
N MET A 63 -0.77 -9.54 -1.33
CA MET A 63 0.05 -9.62 -0.14
C MET A 63 -0.36 -8.60 0.90
N ARG A 64 -0.10 -8.95 2.15
CA ARG A 64 -0.23 -8.04 3.29
C ARG A 64 1.07 -7.97 4.06
N TRP A 65 1.41 -6.79 4.53
CA TRP A 65 2.63 -6.52 5.28
C TRP A 65 2.33 -5.76 6.56
N THR A 66 3.09 -6.05 7.60
CA THR A 66 3.25 -5.11 8.70
C THR A 66 4.26 -4.06 8.28
N VAL A 67 4.07 -2.83 8.74
CA VAL A 67 4.88 -1.68 8.36
C VAL A 67 5.47 -1.04 9.60
N THR A 68 6.77 -0.77 9.57
CA THR A 68 7.49 0.02 10.56
C THR A 68 8.38 1.03 9.85
N GLY A 69 8.93 1.98 10.57
CA GLY A 69 9.76 3.03 10.01
C GLY A 69 9.12 4.41 10.17
N ASP A 70 8.98 5.17 9.08
CA ASP A 70 8.32 6.48 9.08
C ASP A 70 6.91 6.43 9.64
N VAL A 71 6.22 5.34 9.37
CA VAL A 71 4.88 5.07 9.88
C VAL A 71 4.83 3.64 10.40
N VAL A 72 3.87 3.36 11.25
CA VAL A 72 3.65 2.03 11.83
C VAL A 72 2.21 1.61 11.58
N GLY A 73 2.04 0.39 11.06
CA GLY A 73 0.71 -0.11 10.73
C GLY A 73 0.74 -1.28 9.78
N SER A 74 -0.08 -1.23 8.74
CA SER A 74 -0.18 -2.30 7.76
C SER A 74 -0.31 -1.74 6.35
N ALA A 75 0.15 -2.53 5.38
CA ALA A 75 -0.03 -2.26 3.96
C ALA A 75 -0.54 -3.51 3.28
N GLU A 76 -1.26 -3.29 2.19
CA GLU A 76 -1.82 -4.41 1.43
C GLU A 76 -1.82 -4.07 -0.05
N ILE A 77 -1.58 -5.08 -0.86
CA ILE A 77 -1.89 -5.08 -2.28
C ILE A 77 -2.85 -6.24 -2.55
N TRP A 78 -3.90 -5.93 -3.28
CA TRP A 78 -4.88 -6.92 -3.71
C TRP A 78 -5.13 -6.73 -5.20
N LEU A 79 -5.15 -7.86 -5.93
CA LEU A 79 -5.33 -7.87 -7.39
C LEU A 79 -6.70 -8.43 -7.73
N GLU A 80 -7.49 -7.61 -8.37
CA GLU A 80 -8.84 -7.99 -8.80
C GLU A 80 -8.88 -8.14 -10.31
N GLU A 81 -9.34 -9.31 -10.77
CA GLU A 81 -9.57 -9.50 -12.21
C GLU A 81 -10.60 -8.49 -12.70
N HIS A 82 -10.27 -7.79 -13.75
CA HIS A 82 -11.12 -6.76 -14.34
C HIS A 82 -10.82 -6.67 -15.83
N ALA A 83 -11.38 -7.61 -16.60
CA ALA A 83 -11.10 -7.69 -18.03
C ALA A 83 -11.24 -6.32 -18.71
N PRO A 84 -10.28 -5.89 -19.55
CA PRO A 84 -9.18 -6.68 -20.13
C PRO A 84 -7.88 -6.63 -19.33
N GLY A 85 -7.92 -6.45 -18.03
CA GLY A 85 -6.74 -6.38 -17.19
C GLY A 85 -7.04 -6.67 -15.74
N VAL A 86 -6.37 -5.93 -14.86
CA VAL A 86 -6.39 -6.13 -13.42
C VAL A 86 -6.53 -4.78 -12.73
N LEU A 87 -7.34 -4.71 -11.68
CA LEU A 87 -7.31 -3.59 -10.76
C LEU A 87 -6.33 -3.92 -9.63
N LEU A 88 -5.31 -3.10 -9.52
CA LEU A 88 -4.35 -3.19 -8.43
C LEU A 88 -4.80 -2.27 -7.31
N HIS A 89 -5.26 -2.87 -6.23
CA HIS A 89 -5.68 -2.14 -5.03
C HIS A 89 -4.51 -2.03 -4.08
N HIS A 90 -4.32 -0.84 -3.53
CA HIS A 90 -3.31 -0.60 -2.51
C HIS A 90 -3.96 0.07 -1.30
N TYR A 91 -3.60 -0.42 -0.13
CA TYR A 91 -4.03 0.14 1.15
C TYR A 91 -2.81 0.39 2.02
N LEU A 92 -2.79 1.55 2.65
CA LEU A 92 -1.82 1.85 3.71
C LEU A 92 -2.61 2.43 4.89
N ARG A 93 -2.60 1.70 5.99
CA ARG A 93 -3.25 2.11 7.26
C ARG A 93 -2.18 2.19 8.31
N ALA A 94 -1.86 3.40 8.72
CA ALA A 94 -0.70 3.59 9.57
C ALA A 94 -0.78 4.90 10.35
N ASP A 95 -0.03 4.93 11.44
CA ASP A 95 0.18 6.13 12.22
C ASP A 95 1.62 6.60 12.04
N PRO A 96 1.87 7.92 12.08
CA PRO A 96 3.24 8.41 12.10
C PRO A 96 3.95 7.86 13.34
N THR A 97 5.23 7.57 13.18
CA THR A 97 6.02 7.04 14.30
C THR A 97 6.56 8.19 15.16
N ARG A 98 6.71 7.89 16.43
CA ARG A 98 7.32 8.78 17.40
C ARG A 98 8.78 9.00 17.05
N ARG A 99 9.26 10.23 17.19
CA ARG A 99 10.63 10.60 16.86
C ARG A 99 11.62 9.69 17.60
N GLY A 100 12.54 9.10 16.85
CA GLY A 100 13.52 8.16 17.38
C GLY A 100 13.03 6.72 17.53
N SER A 101 11.79 6.44 17.13
CA SER A 101 11.23 5.09 17.15
C SER A 101 10.73 4.72 15.75
N ALA A 102 10.82 3.43 15.42
CA ALA A 102 10.22 2.88 14.21
C ALA A 102 8.91 2.14 14.48
N TYR A 103 8.53 2.01 15.74
CA TYR A 103 7.41 1.17 16.17
C TYR A 103 6.32 1.91 16.93
N GLU A 104 6.68 2.97 17.66
CA GLU A 104 5.74 3.64 18.53
C GLU A 104 4.94 4.67 17.77
N PRO A 105 3.62 4.57 17.78
CA PRO A 105 2.79 5.58 17.12
C PRO A 105 2.90 6.92 17.86
N ARG A 106 2.94 7.98 17.09
CA ARG A 106 2.95 9.34 17.62
C ARG A 106 1.54 9.88 17.66
N ALA A 107 1.10 10.33 18.81
CA ALA A 107 -0.16 11.05 18.93
C ALA A 107 0.01 12.44 18.35
N LEU A 108 -0.75 12.78 17.32
CA LEU A 108 -0.82 14.13 16.78
C LEU A 108 -2.13 14.76 17.28
N GLY A 109 -2.03 15.96 17.83
CA GLY A 109 -3.19 16.69 18.30
C GLY A 109 -4.11 17.17 17.17
N LYS A 110 -5.10 17.98 17.54
CA LYS A 110 -6.10 18.52 16.58
C LYS A 110 -5.77 19.92 16.11
N SER A 111 -4.58 20.44 16.41
CA SER A 111 -4.19 21.79 16.00
C SER A 111 -4.03 21.90 14.49
N HIS A 112 -4.06 23.14 13.98
CA HIS A 112 -3.81 23.38 12.55
C HIS A 112 -2.43 22.89 12.12
N ARG A 113 -1.44 23.04 13.01
CA ARG A 113 -0.09 22.53 12.76
C ARG A 113 -0.09 21.02 12.60
N ALA A 114 -0.78 20.31 13.49
CA ALA A 114 -0.91 18.86 13.42
C ALA A 114 -1.62 18.44 12.12
N GLN A 115 -2.69 19.13 11.75
CA GLN A 115 -3.42 18.85 10.52
C GLN A 115 -2.55 19.06 9.28
N ARG A 116 -1.71 20.09 9.26
CA ARG A 116 -0.77 20.31 8.16
C ARG A 116 0.29 19.22 8.07
N GLN A 117 0.77 18.74 9.22
CA GLN A 117 1.74 17.63 9.27
C GLN A 117 1.14 16.35 8.72
N ILE A 118 -0.09 16.03 9.10
CA ILE A 118 -0.82 14.87 8.60
C ILE A 118 -1.02 14.98 7.08
N ALA A 119 -1.46 16.14 6.60
CA ALA A 119 -1.69 16.36 5.18
C ALA A 119 -0.40 16.19 4.36
N ARG A 120 0.73 16.67 4.87
CA ARG A 120 2.04 16.54 4.23
C ARG A 120 2.49 15.08 4.18
N LEU A 121 2.33 14.37 5.29
CA LEU A 121 2.69 12.96 5.39
C LEU A 121 1.85 12.12 4.43
N ARG A 122 0.53 12.35 4.42
CA ARG A 122 -0.39 11.67 3.51
C ARG A 122 0.01 11.93 2.06
N ARG A 123 0.26 13.17 1.69
CA ARG A 123 0.61 13.55 0.32
C ARG A 123 1.91 12.87 -0.13
N ARG A 124 2.91 12.79 0.76
CA ARG A 124 4.18 12.12 0.48
C ARG A 124 3.95 10.64 0.14
N HIS A 125 3.16 9.93 0.94
CA HIS A 125 2.91 8.52 0.72
C HIS A 125 2.01 8.26 -0.50
N VAL A 126 1.02 9.11 -0.72
CA VAL A 126 0.17 9.01 -1.92
C VAL A 126 1.00 9.20 -3.19
N ARG A 127 1.87 10.21 -3.22
CA ARG A 127 2.73 10.47 -4.38
C ARG A 127 3.74 9.35 -4.61
N ALA A 128 4.34 8.86 -3.54
CA ALA A 128 5.30 7.76 -3.64
C ALA A 128 4.65 6.52 -4.24
N TRP A 129 3.45 6.19 -3.78
CA TRP A 129 2.71 5.05 -4.33
C TRP A 129 2.31 5.26 -5.78
N LYS A 130 1.79 6.43 -6.13
CA LYS A 130 1.39 6.71 -7.53
C LYS A 130 2.55 6.57 -8.49
N LYS A 131 3.72 7.01 -8.10
CA LYS A 131 4.93 6.86 -8.90
C LYS A 131 5.26 5.39 -9.14
N ILE A 132 5.16 4.57 -8.11
CA ILE A 132 5.35 3.12 -8.18
C ILE A 132 4.30 2.49 -9.11
N ALA A 133 3.03 2.78 -8.85
CA ALA A 133 1.91 2.17 -9.56
C ALA A 133 1.93 2.51 -11.06
N TRP A 134 2.19 3.76 -11.40
CA TRP A 134 2.21 4.18 -12.80
C TRP A 134 3.43 3.65 -13.54
N SER A 135 4.57 3.56 -12.87
CA SER A 135 5.77 2.96 -13.44
C SER A 135 5.54 1.49 -13.77
N LEU A 136 4.91 0.77 -12.84
CA LEU A 136 4.55 -0.63 -13.01
C LEU A 136 3.54 -0.79 -14.16
N LYS A 137 2.51 0.05 -14.19
CA LYS A 137 1.49 0.05 -15.23
C LYS A 137 2.11 0.25 -16.61
N ASP A 138 2.94 1.28 -16.77
CA ASP A 138 3.55 1.61 -18.06
C ASP A 138 4.40 0.45 -18.57
N GLU A 139 5.19 -0.14 -17.70
CA GLU A 139 6.07 -1.25 -18.06
C GLU A 139 5.28 -2.50 -18.45
N LEU A 140 4.34 -2.91 -17.60
CA LEU A 140 3.57 -4.12 -17.86
C LEU A 140 2.66 -4.00 -19.08
N GLU A 141 2.09 -2.83 -19.29
CA GLU A 141 1.25 -2.60 -20.48
C GLU A 141 2.08 -2.58 -21.76
N ARG A 142 3.27 -2.03 -21.71
CA ARG A 142 4.20 -2.05 -22.83
C ARG A 142 4.59 -3.49 -23.18
N ASP A 143 4.96 -4.28 -22.18
CA ASP A 143 5.31 -5.68 -22.37
C ASP A 143 4.14 -6.49 -22.91
N ALA A 144 2.94 -6.26 -22.40
CA ALA A 144 1.74 -6.93 -22.88
C ALA A 144 1.46 -6.61 -24.35
N ARG A 145 1.67 -5.36 -24.78
CA ARG A 145 1.50 -4.97 -26.20
C ARG A 145 2.51 -5.66 -27.11
N GLN A 146 3.73 -5.86 -26.64
CA GLN A 146 4.79 -6.52 -27.42
C GLN A 146 4.53 -8.01 -27.61
N HIS A 147 3.75 -8.62 -26.73
CA HIS A 147 3.48 -10.06 -26.75
C HIS A 147 2.06 -10.42 -27.23
N ARG A 148 1.36 -9.44 -27.77
CA ARG A 148 0.03 -9.67 -28.40
C ARG A 148 0.10 -10.07 -29.85
#